data_2c70d77cc716ba822c5a94fa92ed510f
#
_entry.id   2c70d77cc716ba822c5a94fa92ed510f
#
_cell.length_a   1.000
_cell.length_b   1.000
_cell.length_c   1.000
_cell.angle_alpha   90.00
_cell.angle_beta   90.00
_cell.angle_gamma   90.00
#
_symmetry.space_group_name_H-M   'P 1'
#
loop_
_entity.id
_entity.type
_entity.pdbx_description
1 polymer ?
#
loop_
_entity_poly.entity_id
_entity_poly.type
_entity_poly.pdbx_seq_one_letter_code
_entity_poly.pdbx_strand_id
1 'polypeptide(L)'
;MERSLTAIDSIFNPRSVAVIGASDNPGKLGSHVMRSLIEGKYPGKIYPVNPGKDEIMGVKTYPSLIRVPDTIDLSIVVLPADQVPKIIKECQEKGVKGIVLITAGFKEIEDKRGESLQREITDLADRFGIKIIGPNTFGIVNLHLPLNASFTPEFSLVEKGGISFVSQSGGMSHLMGFLSLQNKVGFSKIIGLGNRCNVDFPEMLEYLMKDFQTKVIALYIEGIDHPRRLMEIAKRGNGEKPILAYKVGRSSTSDKASQFHTGSLAGKHEIYESAFKQSGILTVGSSEELLDTAKALTMCPLPSGNNVAVLSGQAGPGMAACDVCEVEGLSIPPFTSETQKRVEELLPPLAIRTNPVDMGPAWYDSEAIKGIVYTVMDDKNIDALILCIMFASANRSAVGILTDLLLERKTDKPILCCFSAPAGIWDDEIKRLEGSGIPNYPTPERAAKTLVNLFRFKKIKK
;
A
#
# COMPACT_ATOMS: atom_id res chain seq x y z
N MET A 1 -2.05 14.53 -31.17
CA MET A 1 -2.36 13.09 -31.29
C MET A 1 -2.91 12.61 -29.96
N GLU A 2 -4.23 12.45 -29.82
CA GLU A 2 -4.84 11.88 -28.62
C GLU A 2 -4.38 10.42 -28.47
N ARG A 3 -3.73 10.11 -27.35
CA ARG A 3 -3.34 8.74 -27.00
C ARG A 3 -4.62 7.93 -26.80
N SER A 4 -4.89 6.94 -27.65
CA SER A 4 -5.98 6.00 -27.41
C SER A 4 -5.71 5.29 -26.08
N LEU A 5 -6.59 5.48 -25.08
CA LEU A 5 -6.48 4.82 -23.78
C LEU A 5 -6.66 3.30 -23.97
N THR A 6 -5.82 2.51 -23.31
CA THR A 6 -6.11 1.07 -23.17
C THR A 6 -7.32 0.87 -22.27
N ALA A 7 -7.98 -0.31 -22.31
CA ALA A 7 -9.14 -0.57 -21.47
C ALA A 7 -8.86 -0.45 -19.97
N ILE A 8 -7.63 -0.75 -19.53
CA ILE A 8 -7.22 -0.56 -18.12
C ILE A 8 -6.89 0.91 -17.83
N ASP A 9 -6.26 1.62 -18.76
CA ASP A 9 -6.02 3.06 -18.60
C ASP A 9 -7.33 3.85 -18.45
N SER A 10 -8.40 3.46 -19.17
CA SER A 10 -9.69 4.11 -19.03
C SER A 10 -10.33 3.91 -17.65
N ILE A 11 -9.94 2.88 -16.91
CA ILE A 11 -10.37 2.68 -15.52
C ILE A 11 -9.64 3.64 -14.57
N PHE A 12 -8.32 3.79 -14.71
CA PHE A 12 -7.50 4.54 -13.77
C PHE A 12 -7.29 6.01 -14.13
N ASN A 13 -7.41 6.36 -15.42
CA ASN A 13 -7.18 7.70 -15.93
C ASN A 13 -8.35 8.21 -16.81
N PRO A 14 -9.61 8.04 -16.39
CA PRO A 14 -10.76 8.49 -17.16
C PRO A 14 -10.82 10.02 -17.23
N ARG A 15 -11.36 10.57 -18.32
CA ARG A 15 -11.73 11.99 -18.48
C ARG A 15 -13.23 12.19 -18.20
N SER A 16 -13.99 11.11 -18.26
CA SER A 16 -15.43 11.11 -18.05
C SER A 16 -15.87 9.82 -17.33
N VAL A 17 -16.76 9.96 -16.35
CA VAL A 17 -17.26 8.86 -15.51
C VAL A 17 -18.78 8.87 -15.54
N ALA A 18 -19.40 7.74 -15.89
CA ALA A 18 -20.83 7.53 -15.69
C ALA A 18 -21.08 6.72 -14.41
N VAL A 19 -21.98 7.18 -13.55
CA VAL A 19 -22.43 6.46 -12.35
C VAL A 19 -23.80 5.88 -12.62
N ILE A 20 -23.86 4.58 -12.91
CA ILE A 20 -25.10 3.86 -13.28
C ILE A 20 -25.74 3.31 -12.01
N GLY A 21 -26.93 3.85 -11.66
CA GLY A 21 -27.56 3.68 -10.37
C GLY A 21 -27.21 4.80 -9.38
N ALA A 22 -26.79 5.96 -9.89
CA ALA A 22 -26.60 7.17 -9.07
C ALA A 22 -27.85 7.51 -8.25
N SER A 23 -27.63 8.05 -7.05
CA SER A 23 -28.71 8.39 -6.13
C SER A 23 -28.32 9.57 -5.24
N ASP A 24 -29.31 10.31 -4.75
CA ASP A 24 -29.19 11.29 -3.67
C ASP A 24 -29.61 10.71 -2.30
N ASN A 25 -30.12 9.48 -2.28
CA ASN A 25 -30.51 8.81 -1.04
C ASN A 25 -29.26 8.26 -0.32
N PRO A 26 -28.93 8.77 0.89
CA PRO A 26 -27.74 8.37 1.64
C PRO A 26 -27.74 6.88 2.07
N GLY A 27 -28.85 6.19 2.02
CA GLY A 27 -28.94 4.74 2.25
C GLY A 27 -28.54 3.87 1.02
N LYS A 28 -28.19 4.48 -0.10
CA LYS A 28 -27.85 3.76 -1.34
C LYS A 28 -26.37 3.95 -1.70
N LEU A 29 -25.71 2.88 -2.17
CA LEU A 29 -24.30 2.93 -2.61
C LEU A 29 -24.06 3.97 -3.71
N GLY A 30 -25.02 4.17 -4.62
CA GLY A 30 -24.92 5.20 -5.66
C GLY A 30 -24.78 6.63 -5.12
N SER A 31 -25.32 6.92 -3.92
CA SER A 31 -25.11 8.20 -3.26
C SER A 31 -23.69 8.35 -2.75
N HIS A 32 -23.12 7.30 -2.15
CA HIS A 32 -21.74 7.32 -1.67
C HIS A 32 -20.75 7.44 -2.82
N VAL A 33 -20.97 6.75 -3.95
CA VAL A 33 -20.12 6.89 -5.15
C VAL A 33 -20.18 8.32 -5.69
N MET A 34 -21.37 8.92 -5.78
CA MET A 34 -21.48 10.32 -6.22
C MET A 34 -20.73 11.28 -5.28
N ARG A 35 -20.87 11.09 -3.95
CA ARG A 35 -20.13 11.85 -2.95
C ARG A 35 -18.61 11.66 -3.10
N SER A 36 -18.15 10.44 -3.29
CA SER A 36 -16.73 10.12 -3.49
C SER A 36 -16.11 10.89 -4.66
N LEU A 37 -16.82 11.00 -5.77
CA LEU A 37 -16.37 11.75 -6.95
C LEU A 37 -16.41 13.26 -6.72
N ILE A 38 -17.49 13.78 -6.15
CA ILE A 38 -17.71 15.21 -5.98
C ILE A 38 -16.83 15.77 -4.84
N GLU A 39 -16.89 15.17 -3.64
CA GLU A 39 -16.11 15.58 -2.48
C GLU A 39 -14.60 15.31 -2.70
N GLY A 40 -14.26 14.23 -3.41
CA GLY A 40 -12.90 13.92 -3.86
C GLY A 40 -12.36 14.87 -4.92
N LYS A 41 -13.19 15.80 -5.43
CA LYS A 41 -12.82 16.81 -6.45
C LYS A 41 -12.27 16.17 -7.73
N TYR A 42 -12.92 15.12 -8.20
CA TYR A 42 -12.56 14.50 -9.47
C TYR A 42 -12.60 15.55 -10.60
N PRO A 43 -11.53 15.75 -11.36
CA PRO A 43 -11.43 16.86 -12.34
C PRO A 43 -12.16 16.62 -13.65
N GLY A 44 -12.56 15.36 -13.93
CA GLY A 44 -13.26 15.00 -15.15
C GLY A 44 -14.78 15.22 -15.08
N LYS A 45 -15.46 14.89 -16.17
CA LYS A 45 -16.93 15.00 -16.24
C LYS A 45 -17.60 13.84 -15.53
N ILE A 46 -18.65 14.13 -14.75
CA ILE A 46 -19.47 13.14 -14.03
C ILE A 46 -20.86 13.11 -14.67
N TYR A 47 -21.33 11.91 -15.03
CA TYR A 47 -22.64 11.67 -15.63
C TYR A 47 -23.46 10.71 -14.76
N PRO A 48 -24.30 11.23 -13.84
CA PRO A 48 -25.23 10.38 -13.10
C PRO A 48 -26.25 9.77 -14.05
N VAL A 49 -26.50 8.46 -13.93
CA VAL A 49 -27.52 7.76 -14.71
C VAL A 49 -28.58 7.22 -13.76
N ASN A 50 -29.79 7.77 -13.88
CA ASN A 50 -30.98 7.38 -13.10
C ASN A 50 -32.24 7.79 -13.84
N PRO A 51 -33.18 6.85 -14.20
CA PRO A 51 -34.38 7.19 -14.97
C PRO A 51 -35.43 8.01 -14.21
N GLY A 52 -35.32 8.10 -12.88
CA GLY A 52 -36.33 8.77 -12.03
C GLY A 52 -35.91 10.12 -11.50
N LYS A 53 -34.80 10.71 -11.97
CA LYS A 53 -34.29 11.99 -11.47
C LYS A 53 -33.75 12.84 -12.62
N ASP A 54 -33.97 14.15 -12.57
CA ASP A 54 -33.39 15.10 -13.52
C ASP A 54 -32.05 15.63 -13.06
N GLU A 55 -31.81 15.64 -11.73
CA GLU A 55 -30.58 16.09 -11.11
C GLU A 55 -30.27 15.26 -9.85
N ILE A 56 -28.97 15.02 -9.60
CA ILE A 56 -28.45 14.37 -8.39
C ILE A 56 -27.23 15.17 -7.89
N MET A 57 -27.32 15.70 -6.67
CA MET A 57 -26.25 16.49 -6.01
C MET A 57 -25.72 17.64 -6.88
N GLY A 58 -26.62 18.38 -7.55
CA GLY A 58 -26.25 19.51 -8.42
C GLY A 58 -25.75 19.11 -9.81
N VAL A 59 -25.75 17.81 -10.15
CA VAL A 59 -25.30 17.31 -11.44
C VAL A 59 -26.48 16.80 -12.26
N LYS A 60 -26.60 17.26 -13.52
CA LYS A 60 -27.64 16.81 -14.45
C LYS A 60 -27.60 15.30 -14.63
N THR A 61 -28.75 14.64 -14.53
CA THR A 61 -28.92 13.19 -14.63
C THR A 61 -29.42 12.78 -16.01
N TYR A 62 -29.12 11.56 -16.43
CA TYR A 62 -29.57 10.98 -17.69
C TYR A 62 -30.35 9.69 -17.42
N PRO A 63 -31.45 9.40 -18.18
CA PRO A 63 -32.28 8.23 -17.92
C PRO A 63 -31.61 6.88 -18.27
N SER A 64 -30.59 6.87 -19.12
CA SER A 64 -29.77 5.70 -19.47
C SER A 64 -28.39 6.14 -19.94
N LEU A 65 -27.42 5.21 -19.95
CA LEU A 65 -26.06 5.47 -20.43
C LEU A 65 -26.05 5.93 -21.90
N ILE A 66 -26.90 5.39 -22.73
CA ILE A 66 -27.01 5.73 -24.16
C ILE A 66 -27.47 7.17 -24.37
N ARG A 67 -28.23 7.74 -23.43
CA ARG A 67 -28.71 9.12 -23.52
C ARG A 67 -27.70 10.17 -23.06
N VAL A 68 -26.57 9.77 -22.51
CA VAL A 68 -25.47 10.70 -22.22
C VAL A 68 -24.90 11.21 -23.57
N PRO A 69 -24.79 12.55 -23.78
CA PRO A 69 -24.35 13.06 -25.09
C PRO A 69 -22.86 12.83 -25.40
N ASP A 70 -22.02 12.83 -24.36
CA ASP A 70 -20.56 12.74 -24.48
C ASP A 70 -20.07 11.30 -24.47
N THR A 71 -18.80 11.09 -24.82
CA THR A 71 -18.10 9.81 -24.66
C THR A 71 -17.86 9.53 -23.18
N ILE A 72 -17.90 8.25 -22.79
CA ILE A 72 -17.66 7.80 -21.42
C ILE A 72 -16.46 6.88 -21.40
N ASP A 73 -15.44 7.25 -20.59
CA ASP A 73 -14.24 6.43 -20.43
C ASP A 73 -14.44 5.32 -19.39
N LEU A 74 -15.13 5.64 -18.26
CA LEU A 74 -15.36 4.72 -17.15
C LEU A 74 -16.85 4.68 -16.77
N SER A 75 -17.41 3.48 -16.59
CA SER A 75 -18.72 3.29 -15.96
C SER A 75 -18.56 2.68 -14.55
N ILE A 76 -19.18 3.30 -13.55
CA ILE A 76 -19.29 2.74 -12.20
C ILE A 76 -20.72 2.22 -12.04
N VAL A 77 -20.87 0.91 -11.78
CA VAL A 77 -22.17 0.23 -11.77
C VAL A 77 -22.55 -0.18 -10.35
N VAL A 78 -23.70 0.31 -9.88
CA VAL A 78 -24.29 0.06 -8.55
C VAL A 78 -25.78 -0.34 -8.64
N LEU A 79 -26.15 -1.06 -9.68
CA LEU A 79 -27.50 -1.61 -9.89
C LEU A 79 -27.58 -3.07 -9.40
N PRO A 80 -28.79 -3.64 -9.20
CA PRO A 80 -28.98 -5.06 -8.96
C PRO A 80 -28.29 -5.96 -10.00
N ALA A 81 -27.76 -7.10 -9.55
CA ALA A 81 -26.91 -7.97 -10.37
C ALA A 81 -27.56 -8.46 -11.68
N ASP A 82 -28.87 -8.72 -11.67
CA ASP A 82 -29.66 -9.16 -12.83
C ASP A 82 -29.75 -8.13 -13.95
N GLN A 83 -29.50 -6.85 -13.66
CA GLN A 83 -29.49 -5.76 -14.65
C GLN A 83 -28.13 -5.58 -15.33
N VAL A 84 -27.04 -6.12 -14.74
CA VAL A 84 -25.66 -5.89 -15.21
C VAL A 84 -25.39 -6.37 -16.63
N PRO A 85 -25.88 -7.54 -17.11
CA PRO A 85 -25.68 -7.96 -18.49
C PRO A 85 -26.21 -6.96 -19.51
N LYS A 86 -27.35 -6.31 -19.22
CA LYS A 86 -27.92 -5.25 -20.08
C LYS A 86 -26.99 -4.03 -20.08
N ILE A 87 -26.46 -3.62 -18.92
CA ILE A 87 -25.58 -2.48 -18.81
C ILE A 87 -24.26 -2.71 -19.57
N ILE A 88 -23.69 -3.92 -19.55
CA ILE A 88 -22.48 -4.23 -20.34
C ILE A 88 -22.75 -4.08 -21.84
N LYS A 89 -23.92 -4.45 -22.33
CA LYS A 89 -24.31 -4.22 -23.73
C LYS A 89 -24.46 -2.72 -24.04
N GLU A 90 -25.06 -1.94 -23.15
CA GLU A 90 -25.13 -0.47 -23.28
C GLU A 90 -23.72 0.17 -23.25
N CYS A 91 -22.81 -0.36 -22.41
CA CYS A 91 -21.40 0.08 -22.38
C CYS A 91 -20.70 -0.20 -23.73
N GLN A 92 -20.91 -1.37 -24.31
CA GLN A 92 -20.37 -1.71 -25.63
C GLN A 92 -20.89 -0.75 -26.72
N GLU A 93 -22.20 -0.53 -26.77
CA GLU A 93 -22.83 0.39 -27.73
C GLU A 93 -22.33 1.82 -27.58
N LYS A 94 -22.09 2.27 -26.32
CA LYS A 94 -21.55 3.59 -25.99
C LYS A 94 -20.03 3.70 -26.18
N GLY A 95 -19.33 2.59 -26.41
CA GLY A 95 -17.86 2.54 -26.59
C GLY A 95 -17.06 2.57 -25.29
N VAL A 96 -17.71 2.36 -24.14
CA VAL A 96 -17.04 2.26 -22.82
C VAL A 96 -16.11 1.04 -22.80
N LYS A 97 -14.88 1.23 -22.31
CA LYS A 97 -13.87 0.15 -22.24
C LYS A 97 -13.55 -0.28 -20.80
N GLY A 98 -13.85 0.55 -19.81
CA GLY A 98 -13.58 0.28 -18.40
C GLY A 98 -14.84 0.32 -17.55
N ILE A 99 -15.01 -0.68 -16.68
CA ILE A 99 -16.12 -0.75 -15.71
C ILE A 99 -15.57 -1.02 -14.32
N VAL A 100 -16.07 -0.30 -13.32
CA VAL A 100 -15.97 -0.65 -11.90
C VAL A 100 -17.35 -1.16 -11.48
N LEU A 101 -17.45 -2.47 -11.20
CA LEU A 101 -18.71 -3.15 -10.88
C LEU A 101 -18.77 -3.39 -9.35
N ILE A 102 -19.37 -2.47 -8.64
CA ILE A 102 -19.49 -2.51 -7.17
C ILE A 102 -20.50 -3.58 -6.73
N THR A 103 -21.53 -3.79 -7.53
CA THR A 103 -22.64 -4.72 -7.27
C THR A 103 -22.17 -6.10 -6.82
N ALA A 104 -22.80 -6.62 -5.77
CA ALA A 104 -22.72 -8.01 -5.30
C ALA A 104 -23.92 -8.83 -5.82
N GLY A 105 -23.91 -10.16 -5.61
CA GLY A 105 -24.95 -11.08 -6.05
C GLY A 105 -24.51 -11.97 -7.22
N PHE A 106 -23.23 -12.28 -7.27
CA PHE A 106 -22.59 -13.16 -8.28
C PHE A 106 -22.05 -14.45 -7.63
N LYS A 107 -20.87 -14.92 -8.02
CA LYS A 107 -20.31 -16.19 -7.52
C LYS A 107 -20.03 -16.24 -6.00
N GLU A 108 -19.96 -15.09 -5.32
CA GLU A 108 -19.79 -15.01 -3.86
C GLU A 108 -21.04 -15.42 -3.08
N ILE A 109 -22.21 -15.51 -3.73
CA ILE A 109 -23.41 -16.12 -3.13
C ILE A 109 -23.41 -17.61 -3.44
N GLU A 110 -23.81 -18.43 -2.46
CA GLU A 110 -23.91 -19.88 -2.61
C GLU A 110 -25.14 -20.27 -3.46
N ASP A 111 -25.21 -19.78 -4.71
CA ASP A 111 -26.31 -20.01 -5.64
C ASP A 111 -25.76 -20.19 -7.07
N LYS A 112 -26.17 -21.28 -7.74
CA LYS A 112 -25.85 -21.56 -9.15
C LYS A 112 -26.23 -20.42 -10.10
N ARG A 113 -27.24 -19.62 -9.74
CA ARG A 113 -27.64 -18.44 -10.49
C ARG A 113 -26.54 -17.37 -10.46
N GLY A 114 -25.94 -17.12 -9.30
CA GLY A 114 -24.86 -16.15 -9.16
C GLY A 114 -23.62 -16.53 -9.98
N GLU A 115 -23.22 -17.80 -9.97
CA GLU A 115 -22.13 -18.29 -10.81
C GLU A 115 -22.44 -18.18 -12.32
N SER A 116 -23.67 -18.51 -12.73
CA SER A 116 -24.10 -18.40 -14.13
C SER A 116 -24.07 -16.94 -14.58
N LEU A 117 -24.53 -16.03 -13.72
CA LEU A 117 -24.56 -14.60 -14.02
C LEU A 117 -23.14 -14.03 -14.13
N GLN A 118 -22.22 -14.47 -13.26
CA GLN A 118 -20.83 -14.05 -13.37
C GLN A 118 -20.18 -14.54 -14.66
N ARG A 119 -20.44 -15.78 -15.08
CA ARG A 119 -19.96 -16.29 -16.37
C ARG A 119 -20.52 -15.45 -17.53
N GLU A 120 -21.82 -15.16 -17.54
CA GLU A 120 -22.45 -14.34 -18.58
C GLU A 120 -21.78 -12.97 -18.70
N ILE A 121 -21.58 -12.26 -17.58
CA ILE A 121 -20.94 -10.94 -17.63
C ILE A 121 -19.47 -11.00 -18.03
N THR A 122 -18.74 -12.06 -17.65
CA THR A 122 -17.37 -12.28 -18.08
C THR A 122 -17.28 -12.50 -19.58
N ASP A 123 -18.10 -13.38 -20.14
CA ASP A 123 -18.14 -13.69 -21.57
C ASP A 123 -18.52 -12.46 -22.41
N LEU A 124 -19.49 -11.67 -21.94
CA LEU A 124 -19.87 -10.41 -22.60
C LEU A 124 -18.72 -9.40 -22.59
N ALA A 125 -18.09 -9.20 -21.42
CA ALA A 125 -16.99 -8.25 -21.28
C ALA A 125 -15.78 -8.64 -22.16
N ASP A 126 -15.40 -9.91 -22.18
CA ASP A 126 -14.29 -10.40 -22.99
C ASP A 126 -14.61 -10.29 -24.49
N ARG A 127 -15.82 -10.65 -24.92
CA ARG A 127 -16.27 -10.48 -26.31
C ARG A 127 -16.21 -9.04 -26.78
N PHE A 128 -16.54 -8.08 -25.92
CA PHE A 128 -16.58 -6.65 -26.26
C PHE A 128 -15.26 -5.92 -25.98
N GLY A 129 -14.26 -6.61 -25.43
CA GLY A 129 -12.97 -6.02 -25.06
C GLY A 129 -13.09 -4.99 -23.90
N ILE A 130 -14.09 -5.18 -23.03
CA ILE A 130 -14.32 -4.36 -21.84
C ILE A 130 -13.58 -4.98 -20.66
N LYS A 131 -12.90 -4.16 -19.88
CA LYS A 131 -12.25 -4.59 -18.63
C LYS A 131 -13.09 -4.19 -17.42
N ILE A 132 -13.34 -5.17 -16.54
CA ILE A 132 -14.19 -5.01 -15.35
C ILE A 132 -13.37 -5.28 -14.09
N ILE A 133 -13.27 -4.27 -13.21
CA ILE A 133 -12.85 -4.46 -11.83
C ILE A 133 -14.09 -4.79 -10.99
N GLY A 134 -14.07 -5.93 -10.31
CA GLY A 134 -15.20 -6.52 -9.61
C GLY A 134 -15.69 -7.82 -10.28
N PRO A 135 -16.97 -8.19 -10.12
CA PRO A 135 -18.00 -7.61 -9.25
C PRO A 135 -17.68 -7.72 -7.76
N ASN A 136 -18.62 -7.24 -6.91
CA ASN A 136 -18.48 -7.34 -5.47
C ASN A 136 -17.19 -6.66 -4.96
N THR A 137 -16.97 -5.42 -5.35
CA THR A 137 -15.81 -4.62 -4.95
C THR A 137 -16.23 -3.35 -4.23
N PHE A 138 -15.33 -2.79 -3.39
CA PHE A 138 -15.51 -1.43 -2.88
C PHE A 138 -15.27 -0.36 -3.97
N GLY A 139 -14.57 -0.71 -5.04
CA GLY A 139 -14.18 0.18 -6.11
C GLY A 139 -12.67 0.35 -6.26
N ILE A 140 -12.27 1.50 -6.79
CA ILE A 140 -10.88 1.91 -6.94
C ILE A 140 -10.67 3.36 -6.53
N VAL A 141 -9.43 3.69 -6.13
CA VAL A 141 -8.98 5.06 -5.89
C VAL A 141 -7.67 5.30 -6.63
N ASN A 142 -7.56 6.42 -7.35
CA ASN A 142 -6.31 6.94 -7.89
C ASN A 142 -6.06 8.33 -7.31
N LEU A 143 -5.11 8.43 -6.39
CA LEU A 143 -4.83 9.65 -5.64
C LEU A 143 -4.08 10.71 -6.46
N HIS A 144 -3.44 10.31 -7.55
CA HIS A 144 -2.77 11.26 -8.45
C HIS A 144 -3.74 11.95 -9.44
N LEU A 145 -4.91 11.35 -9.70
CA LEU A 145 -5.97 11.94 -10.54
C LEU A 145 -7.14 12.48 -9.71
N PRO A 146 -7.13 12.63 -8.41
CA PRO A 146 -8.25 12.67 -7.44
C PRO A 146 -9.51 11.88 -7.88
N LEU A 147 -9.31 10.66 -8.36
CA LEU A 147 -10.40 9.75 -8.73
C LEU A 147 -10.71 8.81 -7.55
N ASN A 148 -11.83 9.03 -6.89
CA ASN A 148 -12.38 8.10 -5.91
C ASN A 148 -13.63 7.42 -6.50
N ALA A 149 -13.42 6.37 -7.29
CA ALA A 149 -14.47 5.54 -7.89
C ALA A 149 -14.87 4.41 -6.93
N SER A 150 -15.17 4.75 -5.68
CA SER A 150 -15.59 3.82 -4.62
C SER A 150 -16.82 4.34 -3.88
N PHE A 151 -17.39 3.51 -3.01
CA PHE A 151 -18.47 3.93 -2.12
C PHE A 151 -17.97 4.46 -0.75
N THR A 152 -16.70 4.84 -0.65
CA THR A 152 -16.08 5.34 0.60
C THR A 152 -15.44 6.70 0.34
N PRO A 153 -16.19 7.79 0.55
CA PRO A 153 -15.69 9.16 0.32
C PRO A 153 -14.41 9.49 1.08
N GLU A 154 -14.22 8.89 2.27
CA GLU A 154 -13.09 9.10 3.17
C GLU A 154 -11.74 8.67 2.55
N PHE A 155 -11.73 7.81 1.54
CA PHE A 155 -10.49 7.50 0.81
C PHE A 155 -9.89 8.69 0.07
N SER A 156 -10.67 9.73 -0.17
CA SER A 156 -10.16 10.99 -0.72
C SER A 156 -9.25 11.77 0.25
N LEU A 157 -9.23 11.40 1.54
CA LEU A 157 -8.35 11.97 2.56
C LEU A 157 -6.97 11.32 2.60
N VAL A 158 -6.80 10.16 1.96
CA VAL A 158 -5.50 9.46 1.90
C VAL A 158 -4.50 10.31 1.13
N GLU A 159 -3.28 10.43 1.66
CA GLU A 159 -2.23 11.22 1.03
C GLU A 159 -1.70 10.58 -0.26
N LYS A 160 -1.24 11.40 -1.18
CA LYS A 160 -0.55 10.93 -2.40
C LYS A 160 0.80 10.33 -2.05
N GLY A 161 1.10 9.18 -2.64
CA GLY A 161 2.38 8.50 -2.45
C GLY A 161 2.72 7.53 -3.57
N GLY A 162 3.68 6.65 -3.32
CA GLY A 162 4.20 5.70 -4.32
C GLY A 162 3.69 4.26 -4.17
N ILE A 163 2.81 3.97 -3.22
CA ILE A 163 2.33 2.60 -2.96
C ILE A 163 1.04 2.36 -3.73
N SER A 164 0.99 1.30 -4.54
CA SER A 164 -0.27 0.79 -5.09
C SER A 164 -0.67 -0.49 -4.36
N PHE A 165 -1.85 -0.44 -3.74
CA PHE A 165 -2.41 -1.57 -3.01
C PHE A 165 -3.49 -2.26 -3.83
N VAL A 166 -3.37 -3.58 -4.01
CA VAL A 166 -4.33 -4.42 -4.75
C VAL A 166 -4.85 -5.50 -3.82
N SER A 167 -6.15 -5.56 -3.64
CA SER A 167 -6.80 -6.47 -2.69
C SER A 167 -8.00 -7.19 -3.30
N GLN A 168 -8.17 -8.47 -2.96
CA GLN A 168 -9.42 -9.19 -3.20
C GLN A 168 -10.51 -8.78 -2.21
N SER A 169 -10.12 -8.44 -0.97
CA SER A 169 -11.02 -8.12 0.13
C SER A 169 -11.33 -6.62 0.20
N GLY A 170 -12.61 -6.27 0.14
CA GLY A 170 -13.07 -4.90 0.39
C GLY A 170 -12.75 -4.45 1.82
N GLY A 171 -12.95 -5.32 2.82
CA GLY A 171 -12.62 -5.01 4.22
C GLY A 171 -11.14 -4.72 4.44
N MET A 172 -10.24 -5.48 3.79
CA MET A 172 -8.81 -5.23 3.86
C MET A 172 -8.39 -3.96 3.12
N SER A 173 -9.11 -3.58 2.06
CA SER A 173 -8.89 -2.29 1.41
C SER A 173 -9.24 -1.13 2.33
N HIS A 174 -10.34 -1.22 3.07
CA HIS A 174 -10.70 -0.23 4.09
C HIS A 174 -9.68 -0.17 5.21
N LEU A 175 -9.28 -1.32 5.75
CA LEU A 175 -8.25 -1.38 6.80
C LEU A 175 -6.95 -0.70 6.34
N MET A 176 -6.45 -1.02 5.16
CA MET A 176 -5.21 -0.43 4.63
C MET A 176 -5.34 1.07 4.38
N GLY A 177 -6.47 1.52 3.85
CA GLY A 177 -6.74 2.96 3.68
C GLY A 177 -6.78 3.71 5.00
N PHE A 178 -7.40 3.14 6.03
CA PHE A 178 -7.48 3.77 7.36
C PHE A 178 -6.16 3.70 8.13
N LEU A 179 -5.42 2.59 8.03
CA LEU A 179 -4.05 2.51 8.57
C LEU A 179 -3.13 3.54 7.89
N SER A 180 -3.30 3.78 6.59
CA SER A 180 -2.52 4.79 5.89
C SER A 180 -2.79 6.20 6.41
N LEU A 181 -4.04 6.54 6.68
CA LEU A 181 -4.42 7.82 7.29
C LEU A 181 -3.81 7.98 8.70
N GLN A 182 -3.89 6.93 9.53
CA GLN A 182 -3.34 6.95 10.89
C GLN A 182 -1.81 7.09 10.91
N ASN A 183 -1.13 6.41 9.98
CA ASN A 183 0.33 6.38 9.91
C ASN A 183 0.89 7.41 8.90
N LYS A 184 0.06 8.26 8.31
CA LYS A 184 0.44 9.28 7.30
C LYS A 184 1.24 8.69 6.12
N VAL A 185 0.85 7.50 5.66
CA VAL A 185 1.51 6.80 4.54
C VAL A 185 0.72 7.03 3.26
N GLY A 186 1.35 7.64 2.25
CA GLY A 186 0.69 7.95 0.99
C GLY A 186 0.56 6.76 0.04
N PHE A 187 -0.59 6.65 -0.63
CA PHE A 187 -0.81 5.71 -1.71
C PHE A 187 -0.82 6.38 -3.10
N SER A 188 -0.46 5.60 -4.11
CA SER A 188 -0.71 5.93 -5.52
C SER A 188 -2.13 5.50 -5.90
N LYS A 189 -2.43 4.23 -5.66
CA LYS A 189 -3.74 3.63 -5.97
C LYS A 189 -4.18 2.66 -4.89
N ILE A 190 -5.50 2.55 -4.67
CA ILE A 190 -6.13 1.50 -3.86
C ILE A 190 -7.12 0.79 -4.77
N ILE A 191 -6.97 -0.53 -4.95
CA ILE A 191 -7.68 -1.31 -5.96
C ILE A 191 -8.34 -2.50 -5.32
N GLY A 192 -9.67 -2.54 -5.35
CA GLY A 192 -10.45 -3.70 -4.92
C GLY A 192 -10.81 -4.58 -6.11
N LEU A 193 -10.26 -5.78 -6.19
CA LEU A 193 -10.54 -6.70 -7.29
C LEU A 193 -11.89 -7.42 -7.17
N GLY A 194 -12.39 -7.59 -5.94
CA GLY A 194 -13.62 -8.34 -5.68
C GLY A 194 -13.55 -9.76 -6.25
N ASN A 195 -14.58 -10.18 -6.98
CA ASN A 195 -14.68 -11.52 -7.55
C ASN A 195 -13.76 -11.78 -8.75
N ARG A 196 -13.11 -10.74 -9.31
CA ARG A 196 -12.13 -10.88 -10.40
C ARG A 196 -12.70 -11.54 -11.67
N CYS A 197 -13.75 -10.97 -12.26
CA CYS A 197 -14.40 -11.62 -13.41
C CYS A 197 -13.50 -11.66 -14.66
N ASN A 198 -12.82 -10.55 -15.03
CA ASN A 198 -11.86 -10.54 -16.15
C ASN A 198 -10.66 -9.60 -15.97
N VAL A 199 -10.49 -9.06 -14.75
CA VAL A 199 -9.27 -8.39 -14.29
C VAL A 199 -8.85 -9.03 -12.98
N ASP A 200 -7.65 -9.59 -12.94
CA ASP A 200 -7.06 -10.26 -11.78
C ASP A 200 -5.66 -9.70 -11.46
N PHE A 201 -4.98 -10.25 -10.48
CA PHE A 201 -3.64 -9.84 -10.07
C PHE A 201 -2.63 -9.77 -11.23
N PRO A 202 -2.58 -10.71 -12.20
CA PRO A 202 -1.64 -10.60 -13.32
C PRO A 202 -1.84 -9.33 -14.15
N GLU A 203 -3.09 -9.00 -14.50
CA GLU A 203 -3.42 -7.78 -15.27
C GLU A 203 -3.05 -6.52 -14.48
N MET A 204 -3.36 -6.50 -13.19
CA MET A 204 -3.00 -5.37 -12.33
C MET A 204 -1.50 -5.22 -12.17
N LEU A 205 -0.78 -6.32 -11.95
CA LEU A 205 0.67 -6.30 -11.85
C LEU A 205 1.31 -5.76 -13.14
N GLU A 206 0.86 -6.24 -14.32
CA GLU A 206 1.35 -5.77 -15.61
C GLU A 206 1.10 -4.26 -15.83
N TYR A 207 -0.06 -3.75 -15.41
CA TYR A 207 -0.39 -2.33 -15.46
C TYR A 207 0.49 -1.51 -14.50
N LEU A 208 0.57 -1.92 -13.22
CA LEU A 208 1.29 -1.20 -12.18
C LEU A 208 2.81 -1.20 -12.39
N MET A 209 3.36 -2.24 -13.01
CA MET A 209 4.78 -2.25 -13.40
C MET A 209 5.13 -1.13 -14.40
N LYS A 210 4.19 -0.75 -15.26
CA LYS A 210 4.36 0.35 -16.24
C LYS A 210 3.94 1.72 -15.69
N ASP A 211 3.21 1.76 -14.58
CA ASP A 211 2.71 3.01 -13.99
C ASP A 211 3.84 3.76 -13.26
N PHE A 212 4.25 4.92 -13.79
CA PHE A 212 5.35 5.72 -13.22
C PHE A 212 5.05 6.29 -11.81
N GLN A 213 3.78 6.38 -11.43
CA GLN A 213 3.36 6.85 -10.12
C GLN A 213 3.50 5.77 -9.04
N THR A 214 3.54 4.49 -9.45
CA THR A 214 3.71 3.35 -8.56
C THR A 214 5.19 3.05 -8.36
N LYS A 215 5.67 3.16 -7.13
CA LYS A 215 7.03 2.77 -6.72
C LYS A 215 7.08 1.38 -6.10
N VAL A 216 6.04 1.01 -5.36
CA VAL A 216 5.90 -0.27 -4.66
C VAL A 216 4.51 -0.83 -4.90
N ILE A 217 4.42 -2.13 -5.15
CA ILE A 217 3.16 -2.86 -5.34
C ILE A 217 2.93 -3.74 -4.11
N ALA A 218 1.83 -3.51 -3.40
CA ALA A 218 1.41 -4.26 -2.23
C ALA A 218 0.14 -5.06 -2.54
N LEU A 219 0.19 -6.38 -2.33
CA LEU A 219 -0.88 -7.31 -2.67
C LEU A 219 -1.47 -7.94 -1.41
N TYR A 220 -2.79 -7.95 -1.29
CA TYR A 220 -3.51 -8.79 -0.34
C TYR A 220 -4.20 -9.92 -1.11
N ILE A 221 -3.83 -11.16 -0.81
CA ILE A 221 -4.17 -12.33 -1.63
C ILE A 221 -4.87 -13.39 -0.78
N GLU A 222 -6.07 -13.77 -1.19
CA GLU A 222 -6.82 -14.92 -0.66
C GLU A 222 -6.60 -16.16 -1.55
N GLY A 223 -6.63 -15.98 -2.88
CA GLY A 223 -6.36 -17.00 -3.88
C GLY A 223 -6.01 -16.38 -5.22
N ILE A 224 -5.37 -17.15 -6.11
CA ILE A 224 -4.94 -16.70 -7.44
C ILE A 224 -5.40 -17.76 -8.46
N ASP A 225 -6.13 -17.33 -9.48
CA ASP A 225 -6.63 -18.24 -10.53
C ASP A 225 -5.53 -18.55 -11.55
N HIS A 226 -4.63 -17.61 -11.81
CA HIS A 226 -3.52 -17.73 -12.77
C HIS A 226 -2.13 -17.52 -12.14
N PRO A 227 -1.69 -18.38 -11.18
CA PRO A 227 -0.47 -18.14 -10.40
C PRO A 227 0.81 -18.14 -11.27
N ARG A 228 0.88 -18.98 -12.31
CA ARG A 228 2.04 -19.03 -13.23
C ARG A 228 2.21 -17.70 -13.96
N ARG A 229 1.12 -17.12 -14.47
CA ARG A 229 1.15 -15.84 -15.16
C ARG A 229 1.59 -14.71 -14.24
N LEU A 230 1.10 -14.69 -12.98
CA LEU A 230 1.56 -13.73 -11.97
C LEU A 230 3.07 -13.83 -11.76
N MET A 231 3.58 -15.06 -11.56
CA MET A 231 5.01 -15.31 -11.37
C MET A 231 5.86 -14.86 -12.56
N GLU A 232 5.41 -15.11 -13.79
CA GLU A 232 6.09 -14.71 -15.02
C GLU A 232 6.19 -13.18 -15.15
N ILE A 233 5.11 -12.47 -14.83
CA ILE A 233 5.09 -11.00 -14.87
C ILE A 233 6.03 -10.44 -13.80
N ALA A 234 5.97 -10.97 -12.57
CA ALA A 234 6.84 -10.57 -11.49
C ALA A 234 8.33 -10.78 -11.83
N LYS A 235 8.69 -11.95 -12.39
CA LYS A 235 10.05 -12.23 -12.84
C LYS A 235 10.55 -11.30 -13.95
N ARG A 236 9.68 -10.96 -14.92
CA ARG A 236 10.04 -10.03 -16.00
C ARG A 236 10.36 -8.64 -15.48
N GLY A 237 9.69 -8.22 -14.42
CA GLY A 237 9.97 -6.94 -13.74
C GLY A 237 11.31 -6.91 -13.01
N ASN A 238 11.95 -8.07 -12.79
CA ASN A 238 13.32 -8.25 -12.24
C ASN A 238 13.68 -7.28 -11.10
N GLY A 239 12.74 -7.02 -10.20
CA GLY A 239 12.94 -6.11 -9.07
C GLY A 239 13.03 -4.62 -9.43
N GLU A 240 12.61 -4.20 -10.62
CA GLU A 240 12.47 -2.78 -10.96
C GLU A 240 11.55 -2.06 -9.97
N LYS A 241 10.41 -2.71 -9.64
CA LYS A 241 9.51 -2.28 -8.59
C LYS A 241 9.34 -3.38 -7.55
N PRO A 242 9.51 -3.09 -6.25
CA PRO A 242 9.23 -4.05 -5.19
C PRO A 242 7.77 -4.52 -5.24
N ILE A 243 7.59 -5.84 -5.11
CA ILE A 243 6.28 -6.48 -4.99
C ILE A 243 6.23 -7.16 -3.63
N LEU A 244 5.26 -6.77 -2.82
CA LEU A 244 4.98 -7.35 -1.51
C LEU A 244 3.67 -8.14 -1.57
N ALA A 245 3.60 -9.27 -0.86
CA ALA A 245 2.36 -10.04 -0.76
C ALA A 245 2.06 -10.44 0.70
N TYR A 246 0.86 -10.09 1.15
CA TYR A 246 0.26 -10.66 2.34
C TYR A 246 -0.74 -11.73 1.90
N LYS A 247 -0.33 -13.01 1.97
CA LYS A 247 -1.17 -14.18 1.65
C LYS A 247 -1.81 -14.71 2.92
N VAL A 248 -3.14 -14.65 2.99
CA VAL A 248 -3.93 -15.28 4.07
C VAL A 248 -4.21 -16.75 3.77
N GLY A 249 -4.78 -17.48 4.73
CA GLY A 249 -5.00 -18.92 4.59
C GLY A 249 -3.82 -19.76 5.11
N ARG A 250 -3.13 -19.28 6.17
CA ARG A 250 -2.02 -20.02 6.82
C ARG A 250 -2.52 -21.14 7.72
N SER A 251 -3.62 -20.92 8.43
CA SER A 251 -4.25 -21.95 9.26
C SER A 251 -5.27 -22.73 8.45
N SER A 252 -5.55 -23.99 8.86
CA SER A 252 -6.56 -24.83 8.21
C SER A 252 -7.95 -24.18 8.20
N THR A 253 -8.29 -23.43 9.24
CA THR A 253 -9.57 -22.70 9.34
C THR A 253 -9.62 -21.54 8.34
N SER A 254 -8.55 -20.73 8.30
CA SER A 254 -8.47 -19.60 7.36
C SER A 254 -8.40 -20.07 5.91
N ASP A 255 -7.73 -21.19 5.63
CA ASP A 255 -7.66 -21.79 4.30
C ASP A 255 -9.04 -22.23 3.81
N LYS A 256 -9.80 -22.97 4.65
CA LYS A 256 -11.19 -23.33 4.33
C LYS A 256 -12.06 -22.09 4.08
N ALA A 257 -11.96 -21.08 4.95
CA ALA A 257 -12.72 -19.84 4.77
C ALA A 257 -12.39 -19.12 3.46
N SER A 258 -11.11 -19.07 3.08
CA SER A 258 -10.67 -18.49 1.79
C SER A 258 -11.22 -19.25 0.59
N GLN A 259 -11.28 -20.60 0.64
CA GLN A 259 -11.88 -21.43 -0.42
C GLN A 259 -13.36 -21.11 -0.61
N PHE A 260 -14.11 -21.03 0.49
CA PHE A 260 -15.54 -20.69 0.42
C PHE A 260 -15.78 -19.28 -0.12
N HIS A 261 -14.97 -18.30 0.35
CA HIS A 261 -15.16 -16.91 -0.01
C HIS A 261 -14.78 -16.57 -1.44
N THR A 262 -13.75 -17.21 -1.98
CA THR A 262 -13.19 -16.83 -3.30
C THR A 262 -13.53 -17.80 -4.43
N GLY A 263 -14.03 -19.00 -4.10
CA GLY A 263 -14.20 -20.09 -5.06
C GLY A 263 -12.90 -20.54 -5.74
N SER A 264 -11.75 -20.03 -5.28
CA SER A 264 -10.44 -20.41 -5.81
C SER A 264 -9.93 -21.65 -5.10
N LEU A 265 -9.27 -22.56 -5.84
CA LEU A 265 -8.51 -23.67 -5.22
C LEU A 265 -7.42 -23.05 -4.31
N ALA A 266 -7.65 -23.13 -3.00
CA ALA A 266 -6.62 -22.72 -2.05
C ALA A 266 -5.47 -23.74 -2.14
N GLY A 267 -4.33 -23.27 -2.54
CA GLY A 267 -3.09 -24.05 -2.46
C GLY A 267 -2.50 -23.95 -1.06
N LYS A 268 -1.77 -24.97 -0.63
CA LYS A 268 -1.04 -24.93 0.65
C LYS A 268 -0.18 -23.66 0.72
N HIS A 269 -0.19 -23.00 1.87
CA HIS A 269 0.51 -21.72 2.08
C HIS A 269 1.99 -21.79 1.69
N GLU A 270 2.65 -22.90 1.99
CA GLU A 270 4.06 -23.14 1.67
C GLU A 270 4.34 -23.15 0.16
N ILE A 271 3.36 -23.56 -0.66
CA ILE A 271 3.47 -23.51 -2.12
C ILE A 271 3.46 -22.06 -2.59
N TYR A 272 2.58 -21.22 -2.02
CA TYR A 272 2.54 -19.80 -2.34
C TYR A 272 3.84 -19.09 -1.92
N GLU A 273 4.35 -19.35 -0.72
CA GLU A 273 5.61 -18.75 -0.25
C GLU A 273 6.77 -19.12 -1.18
N SER A 274 6.87 -20.41 -1.55
CA SER A 274 7.91 -20.88 -2.47
C SER A 274 7.79 -20.25 -3.86
N ALA A 275 6.58 -20.15 -4.40
CA ALA A 275 6.30 -19.53 -5.68
C ALA A 275 6.62 -18.03 -5.68
N PHE A 276 6.22 -17.32 -4.63
CA PHE A 276 6.51 -15.89 -4.48
C PHE A 276 8.00 -15.64 -4.37
N LYS A 277 8.71 -16.38 -3.53
CA LYS A 277 10.17 -16.30 -3.41
C LYS A 277 10.87 -16.52 -4.75
N GLN A 278 10.45 -17.52 -5.53
CA GLN A 278 10.99 -17.81 -6.87
C GLN A 278 10.69 -16.72 -7.90
N SER A 279 9.66 -15.91 -7.68
CA SER A 279 9.23 -14.85 -8.61
C SER A 279 9.62 -13.44 -8.17
N GLY A 280 10.42 -13.30 -7.11
CA GLY A 280 10.86 -11.99 -6.65
C GLY A 280 9.82 -11.22 -5.83
N ILE A 281 8.77 -11.90 -5.34
CA ILE A 281 7.73 -11.31 -4.49
C ILE A 281 8.11 -11.56 -3.03
N LEU A 282 8.21 -10.50 -2.24
CA LEU A 282 8.46 -10.58 -0.81
C LEU A 282 7.16 -10.85 -0.04
N THR A 283 7.11 -11.95 0.71
CA THR A 283 5.98 -12.26 1.60
C THR A 283 6.13 -11.58 2.95
N VAL A 284 5.02 -11.09 3.49
CA VAL A 284 4.92 -10.45 4.81
C VAL A 284 3.83 -11.10 5.67
N GLY A 285 3.91 -10.90 6.97
CA GLY A 285 3.11 -11.64 7.94
C GLY A 285 1.81 -10.98 8.37
N SER A 286 1.64 -9.69 8.14
CA SER A 286 0.47 -8.92 8.58
C SER A 286 0.22 -7.70 7.69
N SER A 287 -0.94 -7.07 7.86
CA SER A 287 -1.27 -5.80 7.20
C SER A 287 -0.36 -4.64 7.64
N GLU A 288 0.01 -4.60 8.91
CA GLU A 288 0.96 -3.60 9.42
C GLU A 288 2.35 -3.80 8.80
N GLU A 289 2.85 -5.03 8.78
CA GLU A 289 4.14 -5.36 8.16
C GLU A 289 4.15 -5.03 6.66
N LEU A 290 3.01 -5.24 5.97
CA LEU A 290 2.83 -4.88 4.57
C LEU A 290 2.97 -3.37 4.37
N LEU A 291 2.28 -2.57 5.19
CA LEU A 291 2.30 -1.10 5.10
C LEU A 291 3.68 -0.55 5.46
N ASP A 292 4.28 -1.02 6.56
CA ASP A 292 5.58 -0.58 7.05
C ASP A 292 6.69 -0.85 6.04
N THR A 293 6.70 -2.07 5.48
CA THR A 293 7.69 -2.46 4.49
C THR A 293 7.50 -1.69 3.18
N ALA A 294 6.25 -1.50 2.73
CA ALA A 294 5.96 -0.70 1.56
C ALA A 294 6.40 0.75 1.73
N LYS A 295 6.15 1.34 2.91
CA LYS A 295 6.63 2.69 3.28
C LYS A 295 8.14 2.81 3.15
N ALA A 296 8.90 1.91 3.79
CA ALA A 296 10.36 1.94 3.72
C ALA A 296 10.90 1.81 2.29
N LEU A 297 10.34 0.89 1.51
CA LEU A 297 10.74 0.67 0.11
C LEU A 297 10.44 1.86 -0.82
N THR A 298 9.54 2.76 -0.43
CA THR A 298 9.33 4.02 -1.18
C THR A 298 10.30 5.13 -0.77
N MET A 299 10.92 5.03 0.42
CA MET A 299 11.65 6.12 1.07
C MET A 299 13.15 5.91 1.10
N CYS A 300 13.63 4.77 1.59
CA CYS A 300 15.05 4.57 1.89
C CYS A 300 15.75 3.59 0.93
N PRO A 301 17.09 3.68 0.82
CA PRO A 301 17.89 2.73 0.06
C PRO A 301 17.84 1.34 0.69
N LEU A 302 18.21 0.30 -0.08
CA LEU A 302 18.38 -1.04 0.46
C LEU A 302 19.73 -1.16 1.18
N PRO A 303 19.80 -1.92 2.31
CA PRO A 303 21.07 -2.09 3.05
C PRO A 303 22.12 -2.82 2.20
N SER A 304 23.40 -2.44 2.34
CA SER A 304 24.50 -3.09 1.60
C SER A 304 24.80 -4.50 2.09
N GLY A 305 24.58 -4.79 3.35
CA GLY A 305 24.74 -6.07 4.02
C GLY A 305 23.71 -6.26 5.12
N ASN A 306 24.00 -7.10 6.12
CA ASN A 306 23.11 -7.43 7.23
C ASN A 306 23.57 -6.88 8.60
N ASN A 307 24.60 -6.04 8.62
CA ASN A 307 25.16 -5.46 9.83
C ASN A 307 24.39 -4.19 10.23
N VAL A 308 23.83 -4.17 11.41
CA VAL A 308 22.97 -3.08 11.89
C VAL A 308 23.60 -2.40 13.11
N ALA A 309 23.62 -1.08 13.12
CA ALA A 309 23.83 -0.31 14.33
C ALA A 309 22.48 0.09 14.94
N VAL A 310 22.35 -0.07 16.24
CA VAL A 310 21.20 0.41 17.01
C VAL A 310 21.65 1.51 17.96
N LEU A 311 21.13 2.72 17.73
CA LEU A 311 21.32 3.88 18.59
C LEU A 311 20.02 4.18 19.31
N SER A 312 20.04 4.24 20.63
CA SER A 312 18.83 4.46 21.42
C SER A 312 19.02 5.53 22.49
N GLY A 313 18.00 6.30 22.74
CA GLY A 313 17.97 7.25 23.85
C GLY A 313 17.68 6.61 25.22
N GLN A 314 17.31 5.35 25.22
CA GLN A 314 17.05 4.51 26.41
C GLN A 314 17.47 3.07 26.09
N ALA A 315 18.04 2.35 27.04
CA ALA A 315 18.55 0.99 26.82
C ALA A 315 17.47 0.00 26.35
N GLY A 316 16.27 0.00 26.96
CA GLY A 316 15.19 -0.96 26.68
C GLY A 316 14.76 -1.03 25.23
N PRO A 317 14.37 0.09 24.58
CA PRO A 317 13.98 0.09 23.17
C PRO A 317 15.10 -0.37 22.22
N GLY A 318 16.36 -0.06 22.53
CA GLY A 318 17.53 -0.55 21.80
C GLY A 318 17.65 -2.06 21.85
N MET A 319 17.51 -2.67 23.05
CA MET A 319 17.53 -4.12 23.23
C MET A 319 16.40 -4.81 22.48
N ALA A 320 15.18 -4.27 22.52
CA ALA A 320 14.03 -4.81 21.79
C ALA A 320 14.26 -4.81 20.26
N ALA A 321 14.87 -3.78 19.72
CA ALA A 321 15.24 -3.73 18.30
C ALA A 321 16.31 -4.79 17.95
N CYS A 322 17.33 -4.98 18.82
CA CYS A 322 18.37 -5.99 18.62
C CYS A 322 17.79 -7.40 18.60
N ASP A 323 16.90 -7.73 19.55
CA ASP A 323 16.26 -9.06 19.62
C ASP A 323 15.58 -9.42 18.30
N VAL A 324 14.79 -8.50 17.73
CA VAL A 324 14.12 -8.74 16.45
C VAL A 324 15.14 -8.87 15.31
N CYS A 325 16.16 -8.03 15.28
CA CYS A 325 17.20 -8.09 14.25
C CYS A 325 17.89 -9.45 14.24
N GLU A 326 18.40 -9.92 15.38
CA GLU A 326 19.19 -11.15 15.47
C GLU A 326 18.33 -12.41 15.24
N VAL A 327 17.13 -12.48 15.85
CA VAL A 327 16.20 -13.60 15.63
C VAL A 327 15.82 -13.75 14.17
N GLU A 328 15.72 -12.66 13.41
CA GLU A 328 15.32 -12.65 12.00
C GLU A 328 16.52 -12.66 11.03
N GLY A 329 17.76 -12.81 11.53
CA GLY A 329 18.98 -13.06 10.75
C GLY A 329 19.75 -11.83 10.29
N LEU A 330 19.51 -10.66 10.92
CA LEU A 330 20.45 -9.54 10.87
C LEU A 330 21.53 -9.71 11.94
N SER A 331 22.59 -8.93 11.87
CA SER A 331 23.72 -8.96 12.80
C SER A 331 23.89 -7.62 13.49
N ILE A 332 24.22 -7.64 14.79
CA ILE A 332 24.59 -6.46 15.59
C ILE A 332 26.09 -6.55 15.92
N PRO A 333 26.98 -6.27 14.95
CA PRO A 333 28.40 -6.46 15.14
C PRO A 333 29.01 -5.38 16.04
N PRO A 334 30.19 -5.64 16.64
CA PRO A 334 31.02 -4.59 17.22
C PRO A 334 31.37 -3.53 16.16
N PHE A 335 31.48 -2.29 16.62
CA PHE A 335 32.01 -1.21 15.79
C PHE A 335 33.50 -1.43 15.45
N THR A 336 33.99 -0.68 14.47
CA THR A 336 35.45 -0.56 14.28
C THR A 336 36.11 0.02 15.53
N SER A 337 37.39 -0.27 15.76
CA SER A 337 38.11 0.26 16.94
C SER A 337 38.12 1.78 17.01
N GLU A 338 38.12 2.47 15.88
CA GLU A 338 38.06 3.91 15.78
C GLU A 338 36.70 4.44 16.26
N THR A 339 35.60 3.87 15.72
CA THR A 339 34.21 4.21 16.13
C THR A 339 33.97 3.89 17.60
N GLN A 340 34.40 2.72 18.07
CA GLN A 340 34.28 2.30 19.46
C GLN A 340 34.95 3.29 20.40
N LYS A 341 36.20 3.67 20.14
CA LYS A 341 36.94 4.64 20.91
C LYS A 341 36.24 6.00 20.97
N ARG A 342 35.73 6.46 19.81
CA ARG A 342 35.04 7.76 19.75
C ARG A 342 33.72 7.76 20.53
N VAL A 343 32.95 6.67 20.49
CA VAL A 343 31.74 6.51 21.32
C VAL A 343 32.06 6.51 22.81
N GLU A 344 33.17 5.85 23.20
CA GLU A 344 33.64 5.84 24.59
C GLU A 344 34.12 7.20 25.11
N GLU A 345 34.68 8.04 24.22
CA GLU A 345 35.04 9.42 24.55
C GLU A 345 33.84 10.35 24.76
N LEU A 346 32.74 10.10 24.04
CA LEU A 346 31.53 10.91 24.03
C LEU A 346 30.50 10.49 25.07
N LEU A 347 30.57 9.28 25.60
CA LEU A 347 29.61 8.74 26.57
C LEU A 347 30.31 8.37 27.89
N PRO A 348 29.70 8.65 29.04
CA PRO A 348 30.22 8.22 30.33
C PRO A 348 30.13 6.68 30.50
N PRO A 349 30.96 6.08 31.37
CA PRO A 349 31.01 4.63 31.59
C PRO A 349 29.70 3.98 32.09
N LEU A 350 28.76 4.77 32.58
CA LEU A 350 27.45 4.28 33.03
C LEU A 350 26.50 3.94 31.84
N ALA A 351 26.82 4.37 30.62
CA ALA A 351 26.04 4.05 29.42
C ALA A 351 26.48 2.73 28.78
N ILE A 352 25.58 2.11 27.97
CA ILE A 352 25.97 1.06 27.03
C ILE A 352 26.68 1.76 25.87
N ARG A 353 27.99 1.57 25.74
CA ARG A 353 28.85 2.24 24.75
C ARG A 353 29.27 1.36 23.60
N THR A 354 28.78 0.12 23.55
CA THR A 354 28.94 -0.83 22.45
C THR A 354 27.71 -0.77 21.52
N ASN A 355 27.65 -1.57 20.47
CA ASN A 355 26.43 -1.77 19.70
C ASN A 355 25.52 -2.80 20.41
N PRO A 356 24.29 -2.47 20.87
CA PRO A 356 23.62 -1.16 20.76
C PRO A 356 24.22 -0.07 21.65
N VAL A 357 24.08 1.20 21.24
CA VAL A 357 24.52 2.35 22.03
C VAL A 357 23.33 2.96 22.79
N ASP A 358 23.50 3.19 24.10
CA ASP A 358 22.57 3.98 24.91
C ASP A 358 23.03 5.44 25.01
N MET A 359 22.39 6.32 24.24
CA MET A 359 22.68 7.76 24.22
C MET A 359 21.96 8.55 25.33
N GLY A 360 21.24 7.88 26.23
CA GLY A 360 20.46 8.54 27.30
C GLY A 360 21.29 9.53 28.13
N PRO A 361 22.51 9.20 28.56
CA PRO A 361 23.39 10.14 29.27
C PRO A 361 23.80 11.39 28.49
N ALA A 362 23.70 11.40 27.17
CA ALA A 362 24.05 12.53 26.30
C ALA A 362 22.85 13.42 25.91
N TRP A 363 21.65 13.24 26.47
CA TRP A 363 20.44 13.97 26.05
C TRP A 363 20.57 15.50 26.06
N TYR A 364 21.41 16.03 26.92
CA TYR A 364 21.66 17.48 27.08
C TYR A 364 22.89 17.95 26.33
N ASP A 365 23.63 17.05 25.67
CA ASP A 365 24.85 17.37 24.93
C ASP A 365 24.63 17.09 23.44
N SER A 366 24.24 18.13 22.71
CA SER A 366 23.99 18.06 21.27
C SER A 366 25.24 17.68 20.46
N GLU A 367 26.43 18.10 20.91
CA GLU A 367 27.69 17.77 20.23
C GLU A 367 28.05 16.29 20.43
N ALA A 368 27.80 15.75 21.63
CA ALA A 368 27.98 14.32 21.87
C ALA A 368 27.02 13.47 21.01
N ILE A 369 25.73 13.82 20.98
CA ILE A 369 24.74 13.13 20.10
C ILE A 369 25.19 13.19 18.65
N LYS A 370 25.56 14.37 18.16
CA LYS A 370 26.01 14.56 16.78
C LYS A 370 27.28 13.74 16.50
N GLY A 371 28.24 13.77 17.39
CA GLY A 371 29.50 13.02 17.27
C GLY A 371 29.26 11.51 17.19
N ILE A 372 28.37 10.95 18.05
CA ILE A 372 28.04 9.54 18.08
C ILE A 372 27.37 9.12 16.76
N VAL A 373 26.30 9.84 16.37
CA VAL A 373 25.53 9.48 15.17
C VAL A 373 26.39 9.53 13.92
N TYR A 374 27.20 10.59 13.73
CA TYR A 374 28.08 10.72 12.57
C TYR A 374 29.16 9.63 12.53
N THR A 375 29.78 9.35 13.68
CA THR A 375 30.82 8.32 13.76
C THR A 375 30.25 6.95 13.42
N VAL A 376 29.06 6.61 13.91
CA VAL A 376 28.40 5.34 13.61
C VAL A 376 27.87 5.27 12.17
N MET A 377 27.38 6.38 11.62
CA MET A 377 26.99 6.43 10.18
C MET A 377 28.18 6.14 9.27
N ASP A 378 29.40 6.54 9.63
CA ASP A 378 30.62 6.32 8.86
C ASP A 378 31.28 4.96 9.10
N ASP A 379 30.85 4.23 10.11
CA ASP A 379 31.47 2.94 10.46
C ASP A 379 31.34 1.94 9.30
N LYS A 380 32.49 1.40 8.86
CA LYS A 380 32.57 0.50 7.71
C LYS A 380 31.99 -0.90 7.97
N ASN A 381 31.83 -1.26 9.25
CA ASN A 381 31.21 -2.52 9.64
C ASN A 381 29.70 -2.47 9.63
N ILE A 382 29.08 -1.30 9.43
CA ILE A 382 27.64 -1.09 9.56
C ILE A 382 27.01 -0.84 8.18
N ASP A 383 25.92 -1.52 7.90
CA ASP A 383 25.16 -1.45 6.63
C ASP A 383 23.84 -0.69 6.76
N ALA A 384 23.32 -0.56 7.99
CA ALA A 384 22.05 0.10 8.28
C ALA A 384 22.00 0.62 9.73
N LEU A 385 21.12 1.60 10.00
CA LEU A 385 20.91 2.16 11.33
C LEU A 385 19.45 2.08 11.76
N ILE A 386 19.24 1.79 13.06
CA ILE A 386 17.96 1.98 13.75
C ILE A 386 18.18 3.01 14.84
N LEU A 387 17.33 4.04 14.88
CA LEU A 387 17.37 5.12 15.87
C LEU A 387 16.10 5.09 16.70
N CYS A 388 16.20 4.78 18.00
CA CYS A 388 15.07 4.66 18.91
C CYS A 388 15.11 5.74 20.00
N ILE A 389 14.11 6.64 20.02
CA ILE A 389 13.97 7.66 21.07
C ILE A 389 12.53 7.64 21.58
N MET A 390 12.37 7.31 22.86
CA MET A 390 11.09 7.47 23.56
C MET A 390 11.07 8.82 24.27
N PHE A 391 9.93 9.51 24.21
CA PHE A 391 9.79 10.81 24.83
C PHE A 391 9.97 10.75 26.36
N ALA A 392 10.76 11.69 26.85
CA ALA A 392 10.80 12.12 28.23
C ALA A 392 10.95 13.65 28.23
N SER A 393 10.46 14.34 29.26
CA SER A 393 10.57 15.81 29.30
C SER A 393 12.02 16.30 29.17
N ALA A 394 12.96 15.50 29.67
CA ALA A 394 14.39 15.77 29.61
C ALA A 394 15.01 15.71 28.21
N ASN A 395 14.43 14.94 27.28
CA ASN A 395 14.97 14.76 25.94
C ASN A 395 14.13 15.42 24.83
N ARG A 396 13.22 16.34 25.19
CA ARG A 396 12.28 16.94 24.24
C ARG A 396 12.96 17.54 23.00
N SER A 397 14.14 18.15 23.16
CA SER A 397 14.90 18.73 22.06
C SER A 397 15.76 17.74 21.28
N ALA A 398 16.00 16.54 21.81
CA ALA A 398 16.91 15.57 21.20
C ALA A 398 16.48 15.15 19.79
N VAL A 399 15.18 14.96 19.55
CA VAL A 399 14.66 14.58 18.23
C VAL A 399 14.79 15.71 17.22
N GLY A 400 14.62 16.98 17.63
CA GLY A 400 14.89 18.13 16.76
C GLY A 400 16.35 18.16 16.31
N ILE A 401 17.30 18.00 17.25
CA ILE A 401 18.75 17.93 16.98
C ILE A 401 19.06 16.77 16.02
N LEU A 402 18.55 15.57 16.30
CA LEU A 402 18.74 14.40 15.45
C LEU A 402 18.13 14.59 14.06
N THR A 403 16.97 15.21 13.96
CA THR A 403 16.33 15.52 12.68
C THR A 403 17.22 16.44 11.84
N ASP A 404 17.66 17.54 12.37
CA ASP A 404 18.53 18.49 11.67
C ASP A 404 19.83 17.81 11.20
N LEU A 405 20.45 17.04 12.06
CA LEU A 405 21.67 16.29 11.79
C LEU A 405 21.49 15.26 10.66
N LEU A 406 20.38 14.48 10.69
CA LEU A 406 20.10 13.48 9.65
C LEU A 406 19.75 14.12 8.30
N LEU A 407 19.17 15.33 8.30
CA LEU A 407 18.87 16.08 7.09
C LEU A 407 20.12 16.75 6.48
N GLU A 408 21.08 17.16 7.31
CA GLU A 408 22.35 17.76 6.86
C GLU A 408 23.23 16.74 6.14
N ARG A 409 23.26 15.49 6.62
CA ARG A 409 24.19 14.47 6.13
C ARG A 409 23.50 13.34 5.40
N LYS A 410 23.68 13.29 4.09
CA LYS A 410 23.22 12.15 3.27
C LYS A 410 24.11 10.92 3.49
N THR A 411 23.46 9.76 3.49
CA THR A 411 24.12 8.44 3.53
C THR A 411 23.40 7.48 2.59
N ASP A 412 24.15 6.51 2.06
CA ASP A 412 23.59 5.41 1.26
C ASP A 412 23.06 4.25 2.14
N LYS A 413 23.27 4.35 3.47
CA LYS A 413 22.74 3.37 4.42
C LYS A 413 21.30 3.70 4.77
N PRO A 414 20.37 2.71 4.78
CA PRO A 414 19.04 2.96 5.28
C PRO A 414 19.07 3.29 6.77
N ILE A 415 18.30 4.33 7.13
CA ILE A 415 18.08 4.74 8.52
C ILE A 415 16.59 4.60 8.80
N LEU A 416 16.23 3.83 9.82
CA LEU A 416 14.87 3.67 10.29
C LEU A 416 14.74 4.22 11.69
N CYS A 417 13.78 5.12 11.89
CA CYS A 417 13.56 5.76 13.18
C CYS A 417 12.40 5.09 13.94
N CYS A 418 12.50 5.12 15.27
CA CYS A 418 11.42 4.89 16.19
C CYS A 418 11.39 6.04 17.19
N PHE A 419 10.85 7.18 16.80
CA PHE A 419 10.63 8.33 17.65
C PHE A 419 9.18 8.30 18.12
N SER A 420 8.97 8.00 19.39
CA SER A 420 7.66 7.81 19.99
C SER A 420 7.42 8.81 21.10
N ALA A 421 6.36 9.61 20.95
CA ALA A 421 5.94 10.65 21.89
C ALA A 421 4.40 10.76 21.89
N PRO A 422 3.81 11.44 22.88
CA PRO A 422 2.44 11.90 22.79
C PRO A 422 2.22 12.75 21.53
N ALA A 423 1.04 12.63 20.91
CA ALA A 423 0.68 13.36 19.71
C ALA A 423 0.97 14.86 19.80
N GLY A 424 1.51 15.43 18.74
CA GLY A 424 1.84 16.86 18.63
C GLY A 424 3.20 17.27 19.20
N ILE A 425 3.98 16.35 19.81
CA ILE A 425 5.29 16.72 20.38
C ILE A 425 6.41 16.70 19.33
N TRP A 426 6.46 15.65 18.51
CA TRP A 426 7.50 15.46 17.47
C TRP A 426 6.91 15.25 16.07
N ASP A 427 5.63 15.58 15.86
CA ASP A 427 4.93 15.35 14.58
C ASP A 427 5.61 16.08 13.41
N ASP A 428 6.10 17.31 13.65
CA ASP A 428 6.77 18.10 12.60
C ASP A 428 8.15 17.55 12.25
N GLU A 429 8.92 17.12 13.25
CA GLU A 429 10.23 16.48 13.06
C GLU A 429 10.09 15.17 12.31
N ILE A 430 9.14 14.31 12.70
CA ILE A 430 8.83 13.06 12.02
C ILE A 430 8.43 13.33 10.57
N LYS A 431 7.57 14.33 10.33
CA LYS A 431 7.16 14.70 8.96
C LYS A 431 8.35 15.18 8.11
N ARG A 432 9.28 15.94 8.68
CA ARG A 432 10.50 16.38 7.98
C ARG A 432 11.41 15.21 7.62
N LEU A 433 11.60 14.25 8.53
CA LEU A 433 12.39 13.04 8.29
C LEU A 433 11.78 12.19 7.18
N GLU A 434 10.49 11.91 7.27
CA GLU A 434 9.78 11.12 6.27
C GLU A 434 9.75 11.78 4.89
N GLY A 435 9.57 13.10 4.85
CA GLY A 435 9.70 13.90 3.62
C GLY A 435 11.09 13.83 2.98
N SER A 436 12.12 13.46 3.75
CA SER A 436 13.51 13.33 3.29
C SER A 436 13.95 11.87 3.08
N GLY A 437 13.04 10.91 3.23
CA GLY A 437 13.31 9.51 2.94
C GLY A 437 13.72 8.68 4.15
N ILE A 438 13.55 9.18 5.39
CA ILE A 438 13.87 8.48 6.63
C ILE A 438 12.55 8.11 7.33
N PRO A 439 12.08 6.85 7.25
CA PRO A 439 10.80 6.45 7.80
C PRO A 439 10.84 6.35 9.33
N ASN A 440 9.74 6.75 9.98
CA ASN A 440 9.53 6.59 11.41
C ASN A 440 8.46 5.51 11.69
N TYR A 441 8.66 4.74 12.75
CA TYR A 441 7.77 3.65 13.19
C TYR A 441 7.39 3.82 14.66
N PRO A 442 6.18 3.39 15.07
CA PRO A 442 5.70 3.62 16.42
C PRO A 442 6.40 2.74 17.50
N THR A 443 7.04 1.62 17.09
CA THR A 443 7.76 0.74 18.02
C THR A 443 9.10 0.27 17.44
N PRO A 444 10.11 -0.05 18.30
CA PRO A 444 11.40 -0.57 17.87
C PRO A 444 11.29 -1.85 17.05
N GLU A 445 10.35 -2.73 17.43
CA GLU A 445 10.14 -4.01 16.76
C GLU A 445 9.64 -3.81 15.32
N ARG A 446 8.75 -2.83 15.08
CA ARG A 446 8.28 -2.51 13.74
C ARG A 446 9.40 -1.94 12.87
N ALA A 447 10.23 -1.06 13.41
CA ALA A 447 11.42 -0.55 12.72
C ALA A 447 12.39 -1.68 12.36
N ALA A 448 12.73 -2.54 13.32
CA ALA A 448 13.62 -3.67 13.13
C ALA A 448 13.06 -4.69 12.11
N LYS A 449 11.78 -5.07 12.23
CA LYS A 449 11.11 -5.99 11.29
C LYS A 449 11.09 -5.43 9.87
N THR A 450 10.87 -4.13 9.74
CA THR A 450 10.93 -3.46 8.44
C THR A 450 12.33 -3.54 7.83
N LEU A 451 13.38 -3.28 8.62
CA LEU A 451 14.76 -3.40 8.14
C LEU A 451 15.10 -4.84 7.70
N VAL A 452 14.63 -5.84 8.45
CA VAL A 452 14.72 -7.26 8.05
C VAL A 452 14.11 -7.48 6.67
N ASN A 453 12.95 -6.89 6.42
CA ASN A 453 12.27 -7.04 5.12
C ASN A 453 12.99 -6.31 3.98
N LEU A 454 13.61 -5.15 4.23
CA LEU A 454 14.48 -4.51 3.24
C LEU A 454 15.66 -5.41 2.86
N PHE A 455 16.29 -6.05 3.84
CA PHE A 455 17.38 -6.98 3.62
C PHE A 455 16.92 -8.25 2.87
N ARG A 456 15.78 -8.82 3.24
CA ARG A 456 15.17 -9.96 2.52
C ARG A 456 14.87 -9.62 1.07
N PHE A 457 14.29 -8.43 0.83
CA PHE A 457 14.01 -7.95 -0.52
C PHE A 457 15.29 -7.82 -1.35
N LYS A 458 16.37 -7.26 -0.78
CA LYS A 458 17.66 -7.19 -1.45
C LYS A 458 18.19 -8.57 -1.87
N LYS A 459 18.03 -9.60 -1.03
CA LYS A 459 18.43 -10.98 -1.37
C LYS A 459 17.61 -11.57 -2.51
N ILE A 460 16.33 -11.20 -2.62
CA ILE A 460 15.46 -11.64 -3.71
C ILE A 460 15.81 -10.96 -5.03
N LYS A 461 16.23 -9.70 -4.97
CA LYS A 461 16.58 -8.88 -6.15
C LYS A 461 17.91 -9.33 -6.82
N LYS A 462 18.76 -10.05 -6.12
CA LYS A 462 20.01 -10.60 -6.66
C LYS A 462 19.74 -11.80 -7.57
#